data_c6bad0f0893333407557d44e176aa0e5
#
_entry.id   c6bad0f0893333407557d44e176aa0e5
#
_cell.length_a   1.000
_cell.length_b   1.000
_cell.length_c   1.000
_cell.angle_alpha   90.00
_cell.angle_beta   90.00
_cell.angle_gamma   90.00
#
_symmetry.space_group_name_H-M   'P 1'
#
loop_
_entity.id
_entity.type
_entity.pdbx_description
1 polymer ?
#
loop_
_entity_poly.entity_id
_entity_poly.type
_entity_poly.pdbx_seq_one_letter_code
_entity_poly.pdbx_strand_id
1 'polypeptide(L)'
;HPWIAFIMMLFLLSFAGIPPFVGFDAKLFVLDAMLKTGSNVYYVSAIIALFMSVVAAFYYIRIIKHMYFDHANPLEPDDMLEPKHSVVGFDSLVLTINGLFVFFIGVFPWSWVEMSHYAALNLG
;
A
#
# COMPACT_ATOMS: atom_id res chain seq x y z
N HIS A 1 9.34 -7.19 -16.45
CA HIS A 1 9.07 -5.81 -16.81
C HIS A 1 9.34 -4.87 -15.64
N PRO A 2 10.35 -3.99 -15.70
CA PRO A 2 10.73 -3.12 -14.57
C PRO A 2 9.63 -2.15 -14.16
N TRP A 3 8.79 -1.73 -15.09
CA TRP A 3 7.67 -0.81 -14.83
C TRP A 3 6.59 -1.44 -13.93
N ILE A 4 6.20 -2.67 -14.21
CA ILE A 4 5.21 -3.40 -13.40
C ILE A 4 5.75 -3.65 -12.00
N ALA A 5 7.03 -4.03 -11.88
CA ALA A 5 7.69 -4.20 -10.60
C ALA A 5 7.70 -2.90 -9.78
N PHE A 6 7.93 -1.76 -10.42
CA PHE A 6 7.87 -0.44 -9.78
C PHE A 6 6.47 -0.13 -9.22
N ILE A 7 5.42 -0.33 -10.02
CA ILE A 7 4.05 -0.10 -9.58
C ILE A 7 3.67 -1.05 -8.44
N MET A 8 4.06 -2.32 -8.54
CA MET A 8 3.86 -3.30 -7.47
C MET A 8 4.55 -2.87 -6.17
N MET A 9 5.76 -2.32 -6.27
CA MET A 9 6.47 -1.74 -5.14
C MET A 9 5.68 -0.58 -4.50
N LEU A 10 5.09 0.31 -5.30
CA LEU A 10 4.26 1.41 -4.80
C LEU A 10 3.05 0.89 -4.03
N PHE A 11 2.36 -0.13 -4.52
CA PHE A 11 1.25 -0.75 -3.81
C PHE A 11 1.68 -1.38 -2.49
N LEU A 12 2.78 -2.14 -2.49
CA LEU A 12 3.31 -2.78 -1.29
C LEU A 12 3.73 -1.75 -0.23
N LEU A 13 4.35 -0.64 -0.63
CA LEU A 13 4.70 0.46 0.26
C LEU A 13 3.44 1.15 0.82
N SER A 14 2.39 1.30 0.02
CA SER A 14 1.11 1.83 0.49
C SER A 14 0.46 0.90 1.53
N PHE A 15 0.47 -0.42 1.31
CA PHE A 15 -0.03 -1.38 2.29
C PHE A 15 0.81 -1.42 3.56
N ALA A 16 2.12 -1.25 3.45
CA ALA A 16 3.01 -1.11 4.59
C ALA A 16 2.69 0.12 5.45
N GLY A 17 2.01 1.11 4.87
CA GLY A 17 1.68 2.35 5.56
C GLY A 17 2.87 3.28 5.71
N ILE A 18 3.72 3.36 4.71
CA ILE A 18 4.89 4.25 4.68
C ILE A 18 4.48 5.57 4.02
N PRO A 19 4.83 6.75 4.63
CA PRO A 19 4.60 8.03 3.96
C PRO A 19 5.38 8.08 2.64
N PRO A 20 4.88 8.70 1.58
CA PRO A 20 3.69 9.55 1.44
C PRO A 20 2.43 8.84 0.90
N PHE A 21 2.28 7.54 1.10
CA PHE A 21 1.20 6.76 0.51
C PHE A 21 -0.10 6.81 1.32
N VAL A 22 -1.22 6.62 0.65
CA VAL A 22 -2.57 6.68 1.22
C VAL A 22 -2.79 5.70 2.38
N GLY A 23 -2.12 4.55 2.37
CA GLY A 23 -2.20 3.58 3.46
C GLY A 23 -1.68 4.10 4.80
N PHE A 24 -0.71 5.01 4.79
CA PHE A 24 -0.22 5.69 5.98
C PHE A 24 -1.29 6.59 6.60
N ASP A 25 -1.94 7.43 5.80
CA ASP A 25 -2.99 8.33 6.26
C ASP A 25 -4.18 7.56 6.83
N ALA A 26 -4.61 6.51 6.16
CA ALA A 26 -5.69 5.65 6.63
C ALA A 26 -5.40 5.05 8.02
N LYS A 27 -4.19 4.54 8.23
CA LYS A 27 -3.78 4.00 9.53
C LYS A 27 -3.74 5.08 10.61
N LEU A 28 -3.22 6.27 10.31
CA LEU A 28 -3.18 7.39 11.24
C LEU A 28 -4.57 7.81 11.68
N PHE A 29 -5.53 7.92 10.76
CA PHE A 29 -6.90 8.30 11.09
C PHE A 29 -7.60 7.29 12.01
N VAL A 30 -7.41 6.00 11.75
CA VAL A 30 -7.96 4.94 12.60
C VAL A 30 -7.35 4.99 14.01
N LEU A 31 -6.03 5.13 14.11
CA LEU A 31 -5.34 5.22 15.40
C LEU A 31 -5.74 6.47 16.18
N ASP A 32 -5.86 7.62 15.53
CA ASP A 32 -6.31 8.87 16.14
C ASP A 32 -7.74 8.74 16.69
N ALA A 33 -8.65 8.15 15.94
CA ALA A 33 -10.01 7.88 16.38
C ALA A 33 -10.06 6.95 17.59
N MET A 34 -9.24 5.91 17.62
CA MET A 34 -9.12 4.98 18.76
C MET A 34 -8.61 5.69 20.02
N LEU A 35 -7.60 6.53 19.88
CA LEU A 35 -7.00 7.25 21.00
C LEU A 35 -7.96 8.31 21.59
N LYS A 36 -8.76 8.97 20.75
CA LYS A 36 -9.75 9.98 21.17
C LYS A 36 -10.91 9.38 21.98
N THR A 37 -11.18 8.09 21.84
CA THR A 37 -12.22 7.41 22.61
C THR A 37 -11.90 7.31 24.10
N GLY A 38 -10.62 7.34 24.48
CA GLY A 38 -10.18 7.42 25.89
C GLY A 38 -10.36 6.16 26.74
N SER A 39 -10.79 5.05 26.15
CA SER A 39 -10.92 3.78 26.86
C SER A 39 -9.64 2.96 26.82
N ASN A 40 -9.28 2.32 27.93
CA ASN A 40 -8.08 1.48 28.02
C ASN A 40 -8.06 0.35 26.98
N VAL A 41 -9.21 -0.18 26.60
CA VAL A 41 -9.33 -1.23 25.59
C VAL A 41 -8.84 -0.72 24.23
N TYR A 42 -9.21 0.50 23.85
CA TYR A 42 -8.78 1.11 22.58
C TYR A 42 -7.29 1.45 22.56
N TYR A 43 -6.71 1.86 23.70
CA TYR A 43 -5.26 2.06 23.80
C TYR A 43 -4.49 0.77 23.56
N VAL A 44 -4.90 -0.32 24.20
CA VAL A 44 -4.26 -1.63 23.99
C VAL A 44 -4.42 -2.10 22.55
N SER A 45 -5.61 -1.93 21.96
CA SER A 45 -5.87 -2.29 20.56
C SER A 45 -5.03 -1.47 19.59
N ALA A 46 -4.83 -0.18 19.85
CA ALA A 46 -3.97 0.68 19.05
C ALA A 46 -2.50 0.24 19.08
N ILE A 47 -1.99 -0.14 20.24
CA ILE A 47 -0.61 -0.65 20.40
C ILE A 47 -0.44 -1.96 19.62
N ILE A 48 -1.40 -2.88 19.73
CA ILE A 48 -1.36 -4.15 18.97
C ILE A 48 -1.41 -3.88 17.47
N ALA A 49 -2.27 -2.97 17.01
CA ALA A 49 -2.38 -2.59 15.61
C ALA A 49 -1.08 -2.00 15.06
N LEU A 50 -0.41 -1.14 15.83
CA LEU A 50 0.90 -0.60 15.47
C LEU A 50 1.95 -1.69 15.34
N PHE A 51 2.01 -2.60 16.32
CA PHE A 51 2.97 -3.69 16.31
C PHE A 51 2.75 -4.61 15.09
N MET A 52 1.51 -5.00 14.83
CA MET A 52 1.17 -5.80 13.66
C MET A 52 1.45 -5.09 12.33
N SER A 53 1.30 -3.77 12.29
CA SER A 53 1.66 -2.96 11.13
C SER A 53 3.17 -3.00 10.84
N VAL A 54 4.01 -2.98 11.86
CA VAL A 54 5.48 -3.12 11.71
C VAL A 54 5.83 -4.51 11.17
N VAL A 55 5.21 -5.57 11.70
CA VAL A 55 5.41 -6.92 11.20
C VAL A 55 5.00 -7.05 9.73
N ALA A 56 3.85 -6.49 9.36
CA ALA A 56 3.40 -6.47 7.98
C ALA A 56 4.36 -5.71 7.05
N ALA A 57 4.85 -4.55 7.49
CA ALA A 57 5.84 -3.76 6.75
C ALA A 57 7.12 -4.57 6.46
N PHE A 58 7.58 -5.37 7.43
CA PHE A 58 8.73 -6.26 7.24
C PHE A 58 8.51 -7.26 6.11
N TYR A 59 7.33 -7.89 6.04
CA TYR A 59 7.00 -8.82 4.97
C TYR A 59 6.94 -8.14 3.60
N TYR A 60 6.35 -6.96 3.51
CA TYR A 60 6.27 -6.20 2.26
C TYR A 60 7.66 -5.78 1.75
N ILE A 61 8.52 -5.30 2.64
CA ILE A 61 9.90 -4.94 2.29
C ILE A 61 10.68 -6.17 1.83
N ARG A 62 10.45 -7.32 2.45
CA ARG A 62 11.08 -8.59 2.02
C ARG A 62 10.66 -8.99 0.61
N ILE A 63 9.38 -8.85 0.27
CA ILE A 63 8.88 -9.10 -1.10
C ILE A 63 9.54 -8.15 -2.10
N ILE A 64 9.63 -6.86 -1.78
CA ILE A 64 10.28 -5.85 -2.62
C ILE A 64 11.75 -6.23 -2.85
N LYS A 65 12.45 -6.67 -1.80
CA LYS A 65 13.82 -7.14 -1.90
C LYS A 65 13.96 -8.29 -2.90
N HIS A 66 13.10 -9.30 -2.82
CA HIS A 66 13.11 -10.42 -3.76
C HIS A 66 12.81 -9.98 -5.19
N MET A 67 11.90 -9.03 -5.39
CA MET A 67 11.56 -8.51 -6.73
C MET A 67 12.70 -7.78 -7.41
N TYR A 68 13.55 -7.07 -6.64
CA TYR A 68 14.59 -6.20 -7.21
C TYR A 68 16.00 -6.78 -7.13
N PHE A 69 16.29 -7.61 -6.14
CA PHE A 69 17.64 -8.05 -5.83
C PHE A 69 17.90 -9.54 -6.11
N ASP A 70 16.86 -10.35 -6.20
CA ASP A 70 17.05 -11.75 -6.58
C ASP A 70 17.16 -11.84 -8.11
N HIS A 71 18.36 -12.23 -8.55
CA HIS A 71 18.59 -12.56 -9.95
C HIS A 71 17.95 -13.91 -10.26
N ALA A 72 17.25 -13.98 -11.37
CA ALA A 72 16.79 -15.26 -11.90
C ALA A 72 17.97 -16.21 -12.00
N ASN A 73 17.87 -17.37 -11.38
CA ASN A 73 18.93 -18.36 -11.37
C ASN A 73 19.12 -18.88 -12.80
N PRO A 74 20.27 -18.68 -13.46
CA PRO A 74 20.46 -19.08 -14.86
C PRO A 74 20.45 -20.59 -15.10
N LEU A 75 20.22 -21.39 -14.06
CA LEU A 75 20.22 -22.84 -14.09
C LEU A 75 18.83 -23.48 -14.14
N GLU A 76 17.76 -22.68 -14.08
CA GLU A 76 16.43 -23.22 -14.40
C GLU A 76 16.23 -23.12 -15.91
N PRO A 77 15.95 -24.26 -16.58
CA PRO A 77 15.66 -24.23 -18.01
C PRO A 77 14.41 -23.37 -18.23
N ASP A 78 14.58 -22.30 -18.94
CA ASP A 78 13.57 -21.30 -19.31
C ASP A 78 12.43 -21.89 -20.17
N ASP A 79 12.46 -23.21 -20.40
CA ASP A 79 11.60 -23.88 -21.38
C ASP A 79 10.32 -24.48 -20.81
N MET A 80 10.06 -24.39 -19.50
CA MET A 80 8.97 -25.21 -18.97
C MET A 80 7.79 -24.49 -18.38
N LEU A 81 7.72 -23.22 -18.22
CA LEU A 81 6.53 -22.63 -17.60
C LEU A 81 6.39 -21.13 -17.85
N GLU A 82 6.21 -20.70 -19.05
CA GLU A 82 5.46 -19.44 -19.19
C GLU A 82 4.78 -19.37 -20.55
N PRO A 83 3.46 -19.35 -20.58
CA PRO A 83 2.83 -18.64 -21.66
C PRO A 83 3.36 -17.19 -21.54
N LYS A 84 4.11 -16.75 -22.54
CA LYS A 84 4.47 -15.34 -22.73
C LYS A 84 3.17 -14.52 -22.85
N HIS A 85 2.45 -14.38 -21.75
CA HIS A 85 1.50 -13.31 -21.63
C HIS A 85 2.32 -12.03 -21.55
N SER A 86 2.55 -11.46 -22.70
CA SER A 86 2.92 -10.07 -22.78
C SER A 86 1.85 -9.28 -22.06
N VAL A 87 2.08 -8.91 -20.82
CA VAL A 87 1.27 -7.93 -20.09
C VAL A 87 1.58 -6.58 -20.74
N VAL A 88 1.29 -6.49 -22.03
CA VAL A 88 1.54 -5.31 -22.86
C VAL A 88 0.18 -4.88 -23.35
N GLY A 89 -0.31 -3.80 -22.80
CA GLY A 89 -1.53 -3.19 -23.25
C GLY A 89 -2.40 -2.67 -22.12
N PHE A 90 -3.66 -3.02 -22.17
CA PHE A 90 -4.70 -2.51 -21.27
C PHE A 90 -4.40 -2.78 -19.78
N ASP A 91 -3.89 -3.96 -19.43
CA ASP A 91 -3.59 -4.33 -18.05
C ASP A 91 -2.49 -3.46 -17.43
N SER A 92 -1.43 -3.20 -18.19
CA SER A 92 -0.35 -2.30 -17.75
C SER A 92 -0.84 -0.87 -17.57
N LEU A 93 -1.74 -0.40 -18.43
CA LEU A 93 -2.34 0.93 -18.34
C LEU A 93 -3.22 1.05 -17.10
N VAL A 94 -4.08 0.06 -16.82
CA VAL A 94 -4.93 0.03 -15.63
C VAL A 94 -4.09 0.03 -14.35
N LEU A 95 -3.05 -0.81 -14.28
CA LEU A 95 -2.13 -0.85 -13.14
C LEU A 95 -1.42 0.48 -12.93
N THR A 96 -0.96 1.12 -14.01
CA THR A 96 -0.30 2.42 -13.95
C THR A 96 -1.22 3.51 -13.42
N ILE A 97 -2.44 3.59 -13.92
CA ILE A 97 -3.44 4.58 -13.46
C ILE A 97 -3.74 4.37 -11.97
N ASN A 98 -3.98 3.12 -11.54
CA ASN A 98 -4.22 2.82 -10.14
C ASN A 98 -3.02 3.17 -9.24
N GLY A 99 -1.80 2.83 -9.65
CA GLY A 99 -0.59 3.14 -8.89
C GLY A 99 -0.38 4.64 -8.73
N LEU A 100 -0.57 5.41 -9.79
CA LEU A 100 -0.51 6.88 -9.74
C LEU A 100 -1.62 7.45 -8.86
N PHE A 101 -2.83 6.91 -8.92
CA PHE A 101 -3.96 7.34 -8.11
C PHE A 101 -3.68 7.16 -6.61
N VAL A 102 -3.18 5.99 -6.21
CA VAL A 102 -2.77 5.69 -4.83
C VAL A 102 -1.68 6.66 -4.35
N PHE A 103 -0.72 6.96 -5.21
CA PHE A 103 0.36 7.91 -4.89
C PHE A 103 -0.17 9.33 -4.72
N PHE A 104 -0.96 9.83 -5.67
CA PHE A 104 -1.50 11.20 -5.62
C PHE A 104 -2.44 11.43 -4.44
N ILE A 105 -3.30 10.45 -4.12
CA ILE A 105 -4.18 10.56 -2.96
C ILE A 105 -3.37 10.63 -1.67
N GLY A 106 -2.29 9.85 -1.56
CA GLY A 106 -1.43 9.86 -0.38
C GLY A 106 -0.63 11.14 -0.21
N VAL A 107 -0.18 11.75 -1.32
CA VAL A 107 0.59 13.01 -1.28
C VAL A 107 -0.30 14.23 -0.99
N PHE A 108 -1.55 14.19 -1.43
CA PHE A 108 -2.52 15.28 -1.24
C PHE A 108 -3.71 14.84 -0.38
N PRO A 109 -3.51 14.52 0.91
CA PRO A 109 -4.59 14.04 1.77
C PRO A 109 -5.62 15.11 2.12
N TRP A 110 -5.24 16.39 2.10
CA TRP A 110 -6.07 17.51 2.55
C TRP A 110 -7.41 17.61 1.83
N SER A 111 -7.42 17.48 0.52
CA SER A 111 -8.63 17.59 -0.28
C SER A 111 -9.66 16.51 0.06
N TRP A 112 -9.21 15.30 0.26
CA TRP A 112 -10.07 14.15 0.56
C TRP A 112 -10.55 14.15 2.01
N VAL A 113 -9.71 14.59 2.94
CA VAL A 113 -10.06 14.75 4.35
C VAL A 113 -11.13 15.82 4.52
N GLU A 114 -10.99 16.97 3.87
CA GLU A 114 -12.01 18.01 3.89
C GLU A 114 -13.33 17.52 3.31
N MET A 115 -13.31 16.85 2.17
CA MET A 115 -14.53 16.30 1.56
C MET A 115 -15.22 15.29 2.48
N SER A 116 -14.47 14.40 3.13
CA SER A 116 -15.03 13.44 4.07
C SER A 116 -15.61 14.09 5.31
N HIS A 117 -14.99 15.17 5.78
CA HIS A 117 -15.47 15.95 6.91
C HIS A 117 -16.79 16.67 6.59
N TYR A 118 -16.88 17.30 5.41
CA TYR A 118 -18.13 17.90 4.94
C TYR A 118 -19.25 16.87 4.76
N ALA A 119 -18.94 15.71 4.22
CA ALA A 119 -19.90 14.62 4.10
C ALA A 119 -20.41 14.14 5.46
N ALA A 120 -19.54 14.01 6.45
CA ALA A 120 -19.91 13.63 7.81
C ALA A 120 -20.80 14.68 8.50
N LEU A 121 -20.52 15.96 8.30
CA LEU A 121 -21.33 17.05 8.84
C LEU A 121 -22.72 17.12 8.21
N ASN A 122 -22.87 16.79 6.94
CA ASN A 122 -24.15 16.77 6.23
C ASN A 122 -25.02 15.54 6.54
N LEU A 123 -24.43 14.48 7.09
CA LEU A 123 -25.13 13.26 7.49
C LEU A 123 -25.59 13.29 8.97
N GLY A 124 -25.06 14.22 9.71
CA GLY A 124 -25.45 14.50 11.09
C GLY A 124 -26.45 15.65 11.16
#